data_364013495b16ddabba4a40d0dd15033c
#
_entry.id   364013495b16ddabba4a40d0dd15033c
#
_cell.length_a   1.000
_cell.length_b   1.000
_cell.length_c   1.000
_cell.angle_alpha   90.00
_cell.angle_beta   90.00
_cell.angle_gamma   90.00
#
_symmetry.space_group_name_H-M   'P 1'
#
loop_
_entity.id
_entity.type
_entity.pdbx_description
1 polymer ?
#
loop_
_entity_poly.entity_id
_entity_poly.type
_entity_poly.pdbx_seq_one_letter_code
_entity_poly.pdbx_strand_id
1 'polypeptide(L)'
;MPSVLIVAHAPLATSLMDVARHVYPECSRTAAAVDVPAGANIEAVQAQIRLAVEELGADEVLILVDVFGATPCNAALAVADGQRIRVVAGVNVPMLWRTLCYAAMPLEDLVGRAVVGATQGVMHVAVPSRQNQPAPPVHHDQVHHQDQQ
;
A
#
# COMPACT_ATOMS: atom_id res chain seq x y z
N MET A 1 -5.22 13.19 -16.39
CA MET A 1 -5.23 12.55 -15.05
C MET A 1 -4.43 11.27 -15.15
N PRO A 2 -3.36 11.13 -14.38
CA PRO A 2 -2.56 9.92 -14.37
C PRO A 2 -3.37 8.67 -13.99
N SER A 3 -3.06 7.54 -14.61
CA SER A 3 -3.54 6.22 -14.18
C SER A 3 -2.51 5.53 -13.31
N VAL A 4 -2.93 4.54 -12.52
CA VAL A 4 -2.07 3.80 -11.60
C VAL A 4 -1.96 2.36 -12.06
N LEU A 5 -0.73 1.84 -12.16
CA LEU A 5 -0.45 0.44 -12.46
C LEU A 5 0.34 -0.18 -11.30
N ILE A 6 -0.18 -1.25 -10.71
CA ILE A 6 0.53 -2.01 -9.69
C ILE A 6 1.24 -3.18 -10.37
N VAL A 7 2.55 -3.30 -10.18
CA VAL A 7 3.37 -4.42 -10.71
C VAL A 7 4.14 -5.04 -9.56
N ALA A 8 3.81 -6.24 -9.19
CA ALA A 8 4.39 -6.89 -8.01
C ALA A 8 4.45 -8.40 -8.17
N HIS A 9 5.24 -9.07 -7.33
CA HIS A 9 5.26 -10.53 -7.27
C HIS A 9 3.85 -11.09 -7.02
N ALA A 10 3.47 -12.10 -7.79
CA ALA A 10 2.17 -12.75 -7.69
C ALA A 10 1.96 -13.37 -6.29
N PRO A 11 0.79 -13.20 -5.66
CA PRO A 11 -0.44 -12.54 -6.13
C PRO A 11 -0.62 -11.10 -5.59
N LEU A 12 0.47 -10.40 -5.25
CA LEU A 12 0.40 -9.15 -4.47
C LEU A 12 -0.28 -8.01 -5.25
N ALA A 13 -0.01 -7.86 -6.54
CA ALA A 13 -0.57 -6.73 -7.31
C ALA A 13 -2.10 -6.82 -7.38
N THR A 14 -2.65 -7.98 -7.75
CA THR A 14 -4.10 -8.23 -7.73
C THR A 14 -4.70 -8.12 -6.35
N SER A 15 -4.03 -8.62 -5.31
CA SER A 15 -4.51 -8.51 -3.94
C SER A 15 -4.61 -7.05 -3.47
N LEU A 16 -3.62 -6.23 -3.76
CA LEU A 16 -3.65 -4.78 -3.48
C LEU A 16 -4.77 -4.09 -4.27
N MET A 17 -4.97 -4.49 -5.53
CA MET A 17 -6.05 -3.95 -6.36
C MET A 17 -7.43 -4.30 -5.81
N ASP A 18 -7.62 -5.52 -5.29
CA ASP A 18 -8.88 -5.94 -4.66
C ASP A 18 -9.15 -5.14 -3.38
N VAL A 19 -8.13 -4.88 -2.56
CA VAL A 19 -8.26 -3.99 -1.40
C VAL A 19 -8.66 -2.57 -1.84
N ALA A 20 -8.05 -2.04 -2.90
CA ALA A 20 -8.39 -0.72 -3.42
C ALA A 20 -9.83 -0.64 -3.92
N ARG A 21 -10.29 -1.65 -4.66
CA ARG A 21 -11.68 -1.74 -5.15
C ARG A 21 -12.70 -1.82 -4.03
N HIS A 22 -12.35 -2.50 -2.95
CA HIS A 22 -13.22 -2.62 -1.79
C HIS A 22 -13.40 -1.29 -1.05
N VAL A 23 -12.32 -0.52 -0.88
CA VAL A 23 -12.30 0.71 -0.07
C VAL A 23 -12.64 1.96 -0.91
N TYR A 24 -12.13 2.01 -2.15
CA TYR A 24 -12.26 3.15 -3.05
C TYR A 24 -12.72 2.71 -4.46
N PRO A 25 -13.95 2.19 -4.62
CA PRO A 25 -14.41 1.62 -5.88
C PRO A 25 -14.37 2.61 -7.04
N GLU A 26 -14.66 3.88 -6.80
CA GLU A 26 -14.64 4.90 -7.86
C GLU A 26 -13.21 5.28 -8.28
N CYS A 27 -12.31 5.45 -7.31
CA CYS A 27 -10.92 5.85 -7.58
C CYS A 27 -10.11 4.71 -8.22
N SER A 28 -10.52 3.47 -8.02
CA SER A 28 -9.82 2.30 -8.56
C SER A 28 -10.12 2.03 -10.05
N ARG A 29 -11.06 2.75 -10.67
CA ARG A 29 -11.41 2.57 -12.10
C ARG A 29 -10.28 2.93 -13.05
N THR A 30 -9.38 3.79 -12.65
CA THR A 30 -8.20 4.22 -13.41
C THR A 30 -6.94 3.49 -12.97
N ALA A 31 -7.09 2.31 -12.38
CA ALA A 31 -5.98 1.51 -11.90
C ALA A 31 -6.05 0.08 -12.45
N ALA A 32 -4.87 -0.51 -12.66
CA ALA A 32 -4.70 -1.90 -13.10
C ALA A 32 -3.61 -2.60 -12.28
N ALA A 33 -3.53 -3.92 -12.42
CA ALA A 33 -2.54 -4.73 -11.71
C ALA A 33 -1.92 -5.78 -12.64
N VAL A 34 -0.62 -5.99 -12.51
CA VAL A 34 0.15 -7.06 -13.17
C VAL A 34 0.87 -7.87 -12.12
N ASP A 35 0.47 -9.11 -11.95
CA ASP A 35 1.16 -10.08 -11.10
C ASP A 35 2.32 -10.73 -11.86
N VAL A 36 3.49 -10.75 -11.24
CA VAL A 36 4.71 -11.34 -11.81
C VAL A 36 4.96 -12.69 -11.14
N PRO A 37 4.75 -13.82 -11.86
CA PRO A 37 4.99 -15.16 -11.30
C PRO A 37 6.47 -15.37 -10.96
N ALA A 38 6.74 -16.27 -10.02
CA ALA A 38 8.09 -16.72 -9.74
C ALA A 38 8.75 -17.32 -11.01
N GLY A 39 10.00 -16.92 -11.31
CA GLY A 39 10.72 -17.38 -12.49
C GLY A 39 10.23 -16.83 -13.83
N ALA A 40 9.39 -15.78 -13.83
CA ALA A 40 8.93 -15.13 -15.05
C ALA A 40 10.09 -14.57 -15.87
N ASN A 41 10.00 -14.72 -17.19
CA ASN A 41 10.93 -14.09 -18.12
C ASN A 41 10.69 -12.56 -18.12
N ILE A 42 11.78 -11.78 -17.98
CA ILE A 42 11.67 -10.32 -17.84
C ILE A 42 11.09 -9.64 -19.09
N GLU A 43 11.41 -10.13 -20.29
CA GLU A 43 10.86 -9.58 -21.53
C GLU A 43 9.36 -9.83 -21.65
N ALA A 44 8.88 -10.99 -21.19
CA ALA A 44 7.45 -11.28 -21.12
C ALA A 44 6.73 -10.35 -20.12
N VAL A 45 7.34 -10.09 -18.97
CA VAL A 45 6.80 -9.13 -17.98
C VAL A 45 6.76 -7.71 -18.53
N GLN A 46 7.81 -7.27 -19.22
CA GLN A 46 7.84 -5.97 -19.91
C GLN A 46 6.70 -5.84 -20.93
N ALA A 47 6.47 -6.90 -21.71
CA ALA A 47 5.37 -6.91 -22.68
C ALA A 47 4.00 -6.78 -22.00
N GLN A 48 3.78 -7.49 -20.88
CA GLN A 48 2.56 -7.37 -20.09
C GLN A 48 2.37 -5.96 -19.52
N ILE A 49 3.43 -5.34 -19.01
CA ILE A 49 3.38 -3.98 -18.50
C ILE A 49 3.03 -2.99 -19.61
N ARG A 50 3.64 -3.10 -20.81
CA ARG A 50 3.31 -2.24 -21.95
C ARG A 50 1.84 -2.38 -22.34
N LEU A 51 1.36 -3.60 -22.43
CA LEU A 51 -0.05 -3.87 -22.75
C LEU A 51 -0.98 -3.23 -21.69
N ALA A 52 -0.68 -3.40 -20.40
CA ALA A 52 -1.49 -2.80 -19.34
C ALA A 52 -1.47 -1.26 -19.36
N VAL A 53 -0.34 -0.64 -19.71
CA VAL A 53 -0.23 0.81 -19.92
C VAL A 53 -1.08 1.27 -21.10
N GLU A 54 -1.07 0.54 -22.21
CA GLU A 54 -1.88 0.83 -23.39
C GLU A 54 -3.38 0.70 -23.08
N GLU A 55 -3.78 -0.36 -22.37
CA GLU A 55 -5.18 -0.60 -21.97
C GLU A 55 -5.72 0.47 -21.02
N LEU A 56 -4.87 1.04 -20.15
CA LEU A 56 -5.25 2.17 -19.30
C LEU A 56 -5.58 3.43 -20.12
N GLY A 57 -5.05 3.56 -21.34
CA GLY A 57 -5.36 4.65 -22.26
C GLY A 57 -5.07 6.05 -21.72
N ALA A 58 -4.23 6.17 -20.69
CA ALA A 58 -3.87 7.43 -20.05
C ALA A 58 -2.60 8.01 -20.65
N ASP A 59 -2.53 9.35 -20.71
CA ASP A 59 -1.32 10.03 -21.17
C ASP A 59 -0.16 9.89 -20.18
N GLU A 60 -0.46 9.68 -18.91
CA GLU A 60 0.51 9.55 -17.83
C GLU A 60 0.16 8.33 -16.96
N VAL A 61 1.17 7.57 -16.54
CA VAL A 61 1.00 6.38 -15.69
C VAL A 61 2.01 6.41 -14.55
N LEU A 62 1.54 6.21 -13.32
CA LEU A 62 2.36 5.91 -12.16
C LEU A 62 2.37 4.40 -11.90
N ILE A 63 3.53 3.78 -12.06
CA ILE A 63 3.73 2.37 -11.76
C ILE A 63 4.20 2.23 -10.30
N LEU A 64 3.48 1.46 -9.50
CA LEU A 64 3.84 1.12 -8.13
C LEU A 64 4.35 -0.31 -8.11
N VAL A 65 5.58 -0.52 -7.68
CA VAL A 65 6.18 -1.87 -7.57
C VAL A 65 6.46 -2.23 -6.10
N ASP A 66 6.52 -3.51 -5.80
CA ASP A 66 6.66 -4.00 -4.43
C ASP A 66 8.05 -3.74 -3.85
N VAL A 67 9.14 -4.10 -4.57
CA VAL A 67 10.50 -3.99 -4.05
C VAL A 67 11.47 -3.56 -5.14
N PHE A 68 12.42 -2.69 -4.78
CA PHE A 68 13.49 -2.28 -5.67
C PHE A 68 14.47 -3.43 -5.94
N GLY A 69 14.93 -3.55 -7.20
CA GLY A 69 15.95 -4.50 -7.60
C GLY A 69 15.47 -5.93 -7.94
N ALA A 70 14.16 -6.20 -7.83
CA ALA A 70 13.56 -7.47 -8.25
C ALA A 70 12.95 -7.38 -9.66
N THR A 71 12.55 -8.51 -10.24
CA THR A 71 12.00 -8.59 -11.60
C THR A 71 10.85 -7.61 -11.88
N PRO A 72 9.83 -7.45 -11.00
CA PRO A 72 8.77 -6.48 -11.25
C PRO A 72 9.29 -5.06 -11.44
N CYS A 73 10.21 -4.63 -10.57
CA CYS A 73 10.80 -3.29 -10.65
C CYS A 73 11.68 -3.13 -11.89
N ASN A 74 12.54 -4.08 -12.17
CA ASN A 74 13.45 -4.02 -13.32
C ASN A 74 12.66 -4.00 -14.65
N ALA A 75 11.58 -4.78 -14.75
CA ALA A 75 10.71 -4.76 -15.93
C ALA A 75 9.96 -3.43 -16.06
N ALA A 76 9.46 -2.88 -14.96
CA ALA A 76 8.78 -1.57 -14.96
C ALA A 76 9.73 -0.43 -15.37
N LEU A 77 10.97 -0.43 -14.86
CA LEU A 77 11.98 0.57 -15.22
C LEU A 77 12.36 0.52 -16.71
N ALA A 78 12.34 -0.66 -17.33
CA ALA A 78 12.60 -0.79 -18.77
C ALA A 78 11.45 -0.24 -19.66
N VAL A 79 10.27 -0.05 -19.09
CA VAL A 79 9.09 0.54 -19.77
C VAL A 79 8.97 2.03 -19.47
N ALA A 80 9.46 2.47 -18.32
CA ALA A 80 9.40 3.86 -17.89
C ALA A 80 10.26 4.79 -18.76
N ASP A 81 9.76 6.00 -19.01
CA ASP A 81 10.49 7.06 -19.72
C ASP A 81 10.95 8.20 -18.78
N GLY A 82 10.59 8.14 -17.51
CA GLY A 82 10.91 9.14 -16.51
C GLY A 82 10.09 10.44 -16.59
N GLN A 83 9.23 10.56 -17.59
CA GLN A 83 8.38 11.73 -17.80
C GLN A 83 6.88 11.38 -17.70
N ARG A 84 6.39 10.58 -18.64
CA ARG A 84 4.97 10.17 -18.71
C ARG A 84 4.70 8.86 -17.97
N ILE A 85 5.73 8.01 -17.84
CA ILE A 85 5.68 6.75 -17.11
C ILE A 85 6.75 6.80 -16.04
N ARG A 86 6.32 6.86 -14.78
CA ARG A 86 7.20 6.89 -13.61
C ARG A 86 6.99 5.69 -12.72
N VAL A 87 8.02 5.29 -11.98
CA VAL A 87 8.01 4.13 -11.09
C VAL A 87 8.32 4.54 -9.66
N VAL A 88 7.55 4.01 -8.71
CA VAL A 88 7.80 4.12 -7.28
C VAL A 88 7.83 2.72 -6.69
N ALA A 89 8.90 2.38 -5.96
CA ALA A 89 9.08 1.10 -5.30
C ALA A 89 8.66 1.15 -3.81
N GLY A 90 8.30 -0.01 -3.28
CA GLY A 90 7.90 -0.15 -1.87
C GLY A 90 6.40 0.00 -1.66
N VAL A 91 5.57 -0.43 -2.64
CA VAL A 91 4.12 -0.31 -2.53
C VAL A 91 3.59 -1.00 -1.27
N ASN A 92 2.77 -0.27 -0.55
CA ASN A 92 1.98 -0.73 0.57
C ASN A 92 0.57 -0.14 0.49
N VAL A 93 -0.33 -0.59 1.32
CA VAL A 93 -1.72 -0.11 1.32
C VAL A 93 -1.82 1.40 1.53
N PRO A 94 -1.08 2.03 2.49
CA PRO A 94 -1.09 3.48 2.64
C PRO A 94 -0.63 4.24 1.40
N MET A 95 0.42 3.77 0.70
CA MET A 95 0.85 4.35 -0.58
C MET A 95 -0.28 4.30 -1.60
N LEU A 96 -0.87 3.12 -1.79
CA LEU A 96 -1.92 2.91 -2.78
C LEU A 96 -3.13 3.80 -2.50
N TRP A 97 -3.61 3.86 -1.28
CA TRP A 97 -4.73 4.71 -0.92
C TRP A 97 -4.43 6.19 -1.13
N ARG A 98 -3.25 6.64 -0.72
CA ARG A 98 -2.84 8.03 -0.94
C ARG A 98 -2.77 8.35 -2.43
N THR A 99 -2.20 7.46 -3.23
CA THR A 99 -2.09 7.64 -4.68
C THR A 99 -3.46 7.72 -5.35
N LEU A 100 -4.37 6.82 -5.03
CA LEU A 100 -5.72 6.80 -5.61
C LEU A 100 -6.55 8.04 -5.21
N CYS A 101 -6.46 8.46 -3.95
CA CYS A 101 -7.17 9.66 -3.47
C CYS A 101 -6.70 10.96 -4.16
N TYR A 102 -5.46 11.01 -4.61
CA TYR A 102 -4.86 12.18 -5.24
C TYR A 102 -4.58 12.00 -6.74
N ALA A 103 -5.17 10.98 -7.39
CA ALA A 103 -4.92 10.66 -8.80
C ALA A 103 -5.23 11.80 -9.79
N ALA A 104 -6.01 12.81 -9.40
CA ALA A 104 -6.28 13.99 -10.22
C ALA A 104 -5.11 15.00 -10.27
N MET A 105 -4.08 14.83 -9.45
CA MET A 105 -2.90 15.71 -9.44
C MET A 105 -1.97 15.43 -10.63
N PRO A 106 -1.09 16.38 -11.01
CA PRO A 106 -0.02 16.13 -11.97
C PRO A 106 0.87 14.95 -11.51
N LEU A 107 1.41 14.19 -12.46
CA LEU A 107 2.19 12.97 -12.17
C LEU A 107 3.37 13.23 -11.23
N GLU A 108 4.05 14.36 -11.37
CA GLU A 108 5.19 14.72 -10.49
C GLU A 108 4.77 14.85 -9.02
N ASP A 109 3.66 15.54 -8.77
CA ASP A 109 3.11 15.70 -7.43
C ASP A 109 2.59 14.37 -6.87
N LEU A 110 1.99 13.55 -7.74
CA LEU A 110 1.48 12.24 -7.37
C LEU A 110 2.58 11.29 -6.91
N VAL A 111 3.76 11.30 -7.57
CA VAL A 111 4.96 10.58 -7.12
C VAL A 111 5.34 10.96 -5.69
N GLY A 112 5.38 12.26 -5.39
CA GLY A 112 5.64 12.75 -4.03
C GLY A 112 4.60 12.27 -3.02
N ARG A 113 3.31 12.27 -3.39
CA ARG A 113 2.22 11.77 -2.54
C ARG A 113 2.32 10.27 -2.27
N ALA A 114 2.72 9.49 -3.28
CA ALA A 114 2.92 8.05 -3.13
C ALA A 114 4.02 7.75 -2.11
N VAL A 115 5.20 8.38 -2.26
CA VAL A 115 6.34 8.19 -1.34
C VAL A 115 5.99 8.59 0.09
N VAL A 116 5.39 9.78 0.28
CA VAL A 116 4.96 10.25 1.60
C VAL A 116 3.90 9.33 2.19
N GLY A 117 2.93 8.87 1.39
CA GLY A 117 1.89 7.93 1.84
C GLY A 117 2.47 6.63 2.40
N ALA A 118 3.46 6.06 1.70
CA ALA A 118 4.13 4.83 2.15
C ALA A 118 4.89 5.01 3.46
N THR A 119 5.70 6.07 3.55
CA THR A 119 6.58 6.30 4.71
C THR A 119 5.79 6.70 5.95
N GLN A 120 4.78 7.55 5.82
CA GLN A 120 3.90 7.93 6.93
C GLN A 120 2.94 6.81 7.36
N GLY A 121 2.68 5.84 6.50
CA GLY A 121 1.83 4.69 6.80
C GLY A 121 2.52 3.61 7.63
N VAL A 122 3.83 3.68 7.81
CA VAL A 122 4.61 2.73 8.64
C VAL A 122 4.83 3.35 10.01
N MET A 123 4.19 2.79 11.04
CA MET A 123 4.26 3.36 12.40
C MET A 123 4.13 2.27 13.46
N HIS A 124 4.75 2.50 14.61
CA HIS A 124 4.47 1.72 15.82
C HIS A 124 3.15 2.19 16.43
N VAL A 125 2.21 1.26 16.58
CA VAL A 125 0.92 1.57 17.19
C VAL A 125 1.02 1.36 18.69
N ALA A 126 0.87 2.45 19.48
CA ALA A 126 0.83 2.37 20.93
C ALA A 126 -0.53 1.78 21.39
N VAL A 127 -0.45 0.87 22.39
CA VAL A 127 -1.66 0.38 23.07
C VAL A 127 -2.16 1.48 24.00
N PRO A 128 -3.46 1.86 23.98
CA PRO A 128 -4.00 2.82 24.93
C PRO A 128 -3.75 2.38 26.37
N SER A 129 -3.16 3.23 27.20
CA SER A 129 -2.99 2.92 28.63
C SER A 129 -4.37 2.84 29.28
N ARG A 130 -4.56 1.85 30.17
CA ARG A 130 -5.80 1.66 30.95
C ARG A 130 -5.90 2.72 32.06
N GLN A 131 -5.89 4.00 31.72
CA GLN A 131 -5.87 5.09 32.71
C GLN A 131 -7.20 5.35 33.43
N ASN A 132 -8.30 4.65 33.09
CA ASN A 132 -9.62 4.89 33.68
C ASN A 132 -10.37 3.62 34.09
N GLN A 133 -9.68 2.55 34.50
CA GLN A 133 -10.37 1.50 35.27
C GLN A 133 -10.21 1.84 36.75
N PRO A 134 -11.33 2.07 37.50
CA PRO A 134 -11.24 2.18 38.95
C PRO A 134 -10.62 0.92 39.53
N ALA A 135 -9.70 1.08 40.45
CA ALA A 135 -9.07 -0.05 41.12
C ALA A 135 -10.15 -0.94 41.78
N PRO A 136 -10.03 -2.28 41.70
CA PRO A 136 -10.99 -3.15 42.37
C PRO A 136 -11.00 -2.83 43.87
N PRO A 137 -12.18 -2.88 44.49
CA PRO A 137 -12.27 -2.58 45.94
C PRO A 137 -11.37 -3.54 46.72
N VAL A 138 -10.48 -2.99 47.53
CA VAL A 138 -9.66 -3.76 48.46
C VAL A 138 -10.59 -4.27 49.58
N HIS A 139 -10.88 -5.57 49.59
CA HIS A 139 -11.53 -6.19 50.70
C HIS A 139 -10.51 -6.21 51.88
N HIS A 140 -10.72 -5.34 52.88
CA HIS A 140 -10.12 -5.48 54.15
C HIS A 140 -10.85 -6.60 54.91
N ASP A 141 -10.28 -7.80 54.94
CA ASP A 141 -10.69 -8.83 55.89
C ASP A 141 -10.30 -8.33 57.29
N GLN A 142 -11.32 -7.91 58.02
CA GLN A 142 -11.13 -7.66 59.47
C GLN A 142 -11.02 -9.01 60.16
N VAL A 143 -9.79 -9.35 60.49
CA VAL A 143 -9.51 -10.47 61.43
C VAL A 143 -9.94 -10.02 62.82
N HIS A 144 -11.14 -10.47 63.28
CA HIS A 144 -11.54 -10.39 64.65
C HIS A 144 -10.70 -11.37 65.46
N HIS A 145 -9.71 -10.86 66.22
CA HIS A 145 -9.14 -11.56 67.34
C HIS A 145 -10.18 -11.54 68.45
N GLN A 146 -10.80 -12.69 68.74
CA GLN A 146 -11.46 -12.92 69.98
C GLN A 146 -10.42 -13.44 71.00
N ASP A 147 -10.05 -12.56 71.97
CA ASP A 147 -9.46 -12.96 73.22
C ASP A 147 -10.47 -13.73 74.05
N GLN A 148 -10.13 -14.99 74.36
CA GLN A 148 -10.79 -15.72 75.44
C GLN A 148 -9.83 -15.92 76.57
N GLN A 149 -10.22 -15.43 77.74
CA GLN A 149 -9.64 -15.66 79.05
C GLN A 149 -9.64 -17.14 79.48
#